data_7997a1a8d718892ee0268c68c5bcd401
#
_entry.id   7997a1a8d718892ee0268c68c5bcd401
#
_cell.length_a   1.000
_cell.length_b   1.000
_cell.length_c   1.000
_cell.angle_alpha   90.00
_cell.angle_beta   90.00
_cell.angle_gamma   90.00
#
_symmetry.space_group_name_H-M   'P 1'
#
loop_
_entity.id
_entity.type
_entity.pdbx_description
1 polymer ?
#
loop_
_entity_poly.entity_id
_entity_poly.type
_entity_poly.pdbx_seq_one_letter_code
_entity_poly.pdbx_strand_id
1 'polypeptide(L)'
;MNEREKYMRVIRTSFIIVFCIVGALFLAYQGVYWMVQNNKKAQYAELVSFFDSQEVRGDIEKVLKSKDPQAFTEAGAIREYDLDFNSIAEGNGRSIRVLINGDSNLYISVKYIFVNNRWEMSVLVSSYELQKLLETKE
;
A
#
# COMPACT_ATOMS: atom_id res chain seq x y z
N MET A 1 -18.51 -12.45 -62.52
CA MET A 1 -18.07 -12.96 -61.21
C MET A 1 -19.00 -14.09 -60.80
N ASN A 2 -18.44 -15.26 -60.57
CA ASN A 2 -19.20 -16.47 -60.25
C ASN A 2 -19.78 -16.36 -58.81
N GLU A 3 -20.94 -16.93 -58.52
CA GLU A 3 -21.57 -16.93 -57.19
C GLU A 3 -20.62 -17.39 -56.08
N ARG A 4 -19.78 -18.40 -56.35
CA ARG A 4 -18.76 -18.89 -55.41
C ARG A 4 -17.73 -17.81 -55.06
N GLU A 5 -17.31 -16.99 -56.00
CA GLU A 5 -16.36 -15.90 -55.74
C GLU A 5 -16.96 -14.79 -54.88
N LYS A 6 -18.24 -14.50 -55.06
CA LYS A 6 -18.97 -13.58 -54.18
C LYS A 6 -19.03 -14.08 -52.77
N TYR A 7 -19.41 -15.35 -52.55
CA TYR A 7 -19.45 -15.95 -51.23
C TYR A 7 -18.08 -15.96 -50.53
N MET A 8 -17.03 -16.34 -51.26
CA MET A 8 -15.67 -16.35 -50.72
C MET A 8 -15.18 -14.94 -50.39
N ARG A 9 -15.54 -13.94 -51.14
CA ARG A 9 -15.19 -12.54 -50.83
C ARG A 9 -15.91 -12.04 -49.59
N VAL A 10 -17.20 -12.33 -49.44
CA VAL A 10 -17.97 -11.97 -48.25
C VAL A 10 -17.41 -12.65 -46.98
N ILE A 11 -17.14 -13.95 -47.04
CA ILE A 11 -16.57 -14.69 -45.93
C ILE A 11 -15.20 -14.11 -45.55
N ARG A 12 -14.33 -13.84 -46.50
CA ARG A 12 -13.00 -13.27 -46.25
C ARG A 12 -13.08 -11.88 -45.63
N THR A 13 -14.00 -11.03 -46.11
CA THR A 13 -14.20 -9.69 -45.51
C THR A 13 -14.75 -9.77 -44.13
N SER A 14 -15.72 -10.67 -43.87
CA SER A 14 -16.28 -10.89 -42.53
C SER A 14 -15.21 -11.37 -41.54
N PHE A 15 -14.33 -12.29 -41.96
CA PHE A 15 -13.20 -12.75 -41.12
C PHE A 15 -12.24 -11.61 -40.77
N ILE A 16 -11.93 -10.74 -41.70
CA ILE A 16 -11.04 -9.58 -41.48
C ILE A 16 -11.69 -8.63 -40.44
N ILE A 17 -12.98 -8.33 -40.63
CA ILE A 17 -13.71 -7.44 -39.68
C ILE A 17 -13.73 -8.02 -38.27
N VAL A 18 -14.06 -9.30 -38.14
CA VAL A 18 -14.07 -9.96 -36.84
C VAL A 18 -12.69 -9.94 -36.17
N PHE A 19 -11.64 -10.23 -36.95
CA PHE A 19 -10.27 -10.20 -36.47
C PHE A 19 -9.84 -8.79 -36.01
N CYS A 20 -10.22 -7.74 -36.76
CA CYS A 20 -9.95 -6.36 -36.40
C CYS A 20 -10.67 -5.96 -35.08
N ILE A 21 -11.94 -6.39 -34.90
CA ILE A 21 -12.71 -6.11 -33.67
C ILE A 21 -12.07 -6.80 -32.49
N VAL A 22 -11.72 -8.08 -32.61
CA VAL A 22 -11.06 -8.84 -31.52
C VAL A 22 -9.72 -8.23 -31.19
N GLY A 23 -8.93 -7.84 -32.18
CA GLY A 23 -7.65 -7.15 -32.00
C GLY A 23 -7.79 -5.81 -31.28
N ALA A 24 -8.78 -4.99 -31.65
CA ALA A 24 -9.07 -3.72 -31.01
C ALA A 24 -9.50 -3.88 -29.55
N LEU A 25 -10.37 -4.87 -29.26
CA LEU A 25 -10.77 -5.19 -27.90
C LEU A 25 -9.60 -5.65 -27.04
N PHE A 26 -8.72 -6.46 -27.60
CA PHE A 26 -7.52 -6.93 -26.90
C PHE A 26 -6.56 -5.78 -26.54
N LEU A 27 -6.32 -4.87 -27.51
CA LEU A 27 -5.49 -3.67 -27.26
C LEU A 27 -6.12 -2.74 -26.22
N ALA A 28 -7.43 -2.54 -26.25
CA ALA A 28 -8.15 -1.75 -25.27
C ALA A 28 -8.02 -2.38 -23.86
N TYR A 29 -8.17 -3.69 -23.74
CA TYR A 29 -7.99 -4.42 -22.49
C TYR A 29 -6.57 -4.26 -21.94
N GLN A 30 -5.55 -4.43 -22.77
CA GLN A 30 -4.14 -4.23 -22.39
C GLN A 30 -3.88 -2.79 -21.92
N GLY A 31 -4.44 -1.80 -22.61
CA GLY A 31 -4.31 -0.39 -22.24
C GLY A 31 -4.93 -0.09 -20.87
N VAL A 32 -6.13 -0.58 -20.62
CA VAL A 32 -6.80 -0.43 -19.31
C VAL A 32 -6.03 -1.16 -18.21
N TYR A 33 -5.58 -2.38 -18.44
CA TYR A 33 -4.77 -3.14 -17.51
C TYR A 33 -3.48 -2.40 -17.13
N TRP A 34 -2.76 -1.86 -18.10
CA TRP A 34 -1.53 -1.09 -17.88
C TRP A 34 -1.79 0.20 -17.09
N MET A 35 -2.88 0.92 -17.40
CA MET A 35 -3.29 2.13 -16.68
C MET A 35 -3.60 1.83 -15.20
N VAL A 36 -4.35 0.76 -14.93
CA VAL A 36 -4.68 0.33 -13.56
C VAL A 36 -3.42 -0.03 -12.78
N GLN A 37 -2.48 -0.74 -13.40
CA GLN A 37 -1.21 -1.09 -12.74
C GLN A 37 -0.34 0.14 -12.45
N ASN A 38 -0.28 1.09 -13.35
CA ASN A 38 0.47 2.33 -13.13
C ASN A 38 -0.15 3.18 -12.02
N ASN A 39 -1.47 3.27 -11.96
CA ASN A 39 -2.17 3.99 -10.89
C ASN A 39 -1.90 3.35 -9.52
N LYS A 40 -1.91 2.02 -9.42
CA LYS A 40 -1.57 1.32 -8.17
C LYS A 40 -0.14 1.59 -7.72
N LYS A 41 0.82 1.59 -8.65
CA LYS A 41 2.22 1.93 -8.33
C LYS A 41 2.38 3.36 -7.86
N ALA A 42 1.70 4.31 -8.49
CA ALA A 42 1.72 5.73 -8.10
C ALA A 42 1.10 5.93 -6.71
N GLN A 43 -0.03 5.30 -6.41
CA GLN A 43 -0.67 5.33 -5.09
C GLN A 43 0.24 4.73 -4.01
N TYR A 44 0.86 3.59 -4.29
CA TYR A 44 1.79 2.97 -3.35
C TYR A 44 3.00 3.87 -3.06
N ALA A 45 3.59 4.47 -4.10
CA ALA A 45 4.71 5.40 -3.94
C ALA A 45 4.33 6.64 -3.12
N GLU A 46 3.11 7.16 -3.29
CA GLU A 46 2.59 8.26 -2.47
C GLU A 46 2.45 7.85 -1.00
N LEU A 47 1.92 6.67 -0.72
CA LEU A 47 1.78 6.14 0.64
C LEU A 47 3.14 5.91 1.31
N VAL A 48 4.10 5.35 0.60
CA VAL A 48 5.49 5.19 1.09
C VAL A 48 6.08 6.56 1.42
N SER A 49 5.95 7.54 0.53
CA SER A 49 6.45 8.90 0.76
C SER A 49 5.79 9.57 1.96
N PHE A 50 4.48 9.37 2.16
CA PHE A 50 3.75 9.87 3.32
C PHE A 50 4.31 9.32 4.63
N PHE A 51 4.43 7.99 4.75
CA PHE A 51 4.92 7.36 5.97
C PHE A 51 6.42 7.59 6.21
N ASP A 52 7.21 7.79 5.16
CA ASP A 52 8.64 8.09 5.25
C ASP A 52 8.95 9.57 5.55
N SER A 53 7.92 10.42 5.63
CA SER A 53 8.08 11.83 5.94
C SER A 53 8.60 12.05 7.37
N GLN A 54 9.34 13.15 7.56
CA GLN A 54 9.85 13.52 8.89
C GLN A 54 8.74 13.78 9.91
N GLU A 55 7.61 14.29 9.47
CA GLU A 55 6.45 14.56 10.32
C GLU A 55 5.89 13.27 10.89
N VAL A 56 5.59 12.28 10.04
CA VAL A 56 5.07 10.98 10.45
C VAL A 56 6.07 10.21 11.32
N ARG A 57 7.34 10.20 10.94
CA ARG A 57 8.40 9.59 11.76
C ARG A 57 8.51 10.25 13.12
N GLY A 58 8.43 11.59 13.19
CA GLY A 58 8.43 12.33 14.45
C GLY A 58 7.24 12.00 15.34
N ASP A 59 6.04 11.82 14.77
CA ASP A 59 4.85 11.38 15.51
C ASP A 59 5.01 9.96 16.08
N ILE A 60 5.54 9.05 15.26
CA ILE A 60 5.82 7.67 15.67
C ILE A 60 6.82 7.65 16.84
N GLU A 61 7.90 8.40 16.73
CA GLU A 61 8.92 8.49 17.80
C GLU A 61 8.36 9.06 19.10
N LYS A 62 7.49 10.07 19.05
CA LYS A 62 6.79 10.60 20.21
C LYS A 62 5.94 9.53 20.89
N VAL A 63 5.20 8.74 20.10
CA VAL A 63 4.39 7.64 20.62
C VAL A 63 5.27 6.58 21.27
N LEU A 64 6.36 6.17 20.64
CA LEU A 64 7.27 5.17 21.18
C LEU A 64 7.90 5.66 22.49
N LYS A 65 8.32 6.92 22.58
CA LYS A 65 8.83 7.54 23.82
C LYS A 65 7.77 7.68 24.90
N SER A 66 6.50 7.83 24.55
CA SER A 66 5.41 7.85 25.52
C SER A 66 5.14 6.48 26.13
N LYS A 67 5.41 5.40 25.40
CA LYS A 67 5.29 4.01 25.86
C LYS A 67 6.52 3.53 26.63
N ASP A 68 7.69 3.97 26.22
CA ASP A 68 8.96 3.69 26.85
C ASP A 68 9.77 5.01 26.94
N PRO A 69 9.77 5.70 28.07
CA PRO A 69 10.51 6.96 28.25
C PRO A 69 12.01 6.86 27.96
N GLN A 70 12.56 5.65 28.04
CA GLN A 70 13.97 5.35 27.74
C GLN A 70 14.16 4.83 26.29
N ALA A 71 13.13 4.90 25.45
CA ALA A 71 13.22 4.46 24.06
C ALA A 71 14.41 5.08 23.35
N PHE A 72 15.06 4.29 22.48
CA PHE A 72 16.25 4.65 21.72
C PHE A 72 17.53 4.84 22.53
N THR A 73 17.54 4.37 23.78
CA THR A 73 18.73 4.29 24.64
C THR A 73 19.05 2.84 24.99
N GLU A 74 20.24 2.59 25.54
CA GLU A 74 20.62 1.24 25.98
C GLU A 74 19.73 0.70 27.11
N ALA A 75 19.17 1.59 27.93
CA ALA A 75 18.29 1.24 29.04
C ALA A 75 16.84 0.95 28.60
N GLY A 76 16.44 1.42 27.41
CA GLY A 76 15.08 1.24 26.90
C GLY A 76 14.78 -0.19 26.46
N ALA A 77 13.49 -0.55 26.50
CA ALA A 77 12.97 -1.76 25.86
C ALA A 77 12.89 -1.60 24.34
N ILE A 78 12.52 -0.39 23.90
CA ILE A 78 12.48 -0.01 22.50
C ILE A 78 13.82 0.62 22.13
N ARG A 79 14.59 -0.06 21.31
CA ARG A 79 15.92 0.42 20.87
C ARG A 79 15.91 1.05 19.51
N GLU A 80 15.13 0.47 18.60
CA GLU A 80 15.00 0.90 17.20
C GLU A 80 13.62 0.58 16.68
N TYR A 81 13.24 1.20 15.57
CA TYR A 81 12.02 0.87 14.85
C TYR A 81 12.23 0.93 13.35
N ASP A 82 11.43 0.15 12.64
CA ASP A 82 11.34 0.14 11.18
C ASP A 82 9.90 0.23 10.71
N LEU A 83 9.68 0.86 9.58
CA LEU A 83 8.38 0.91 8.93
C LEU A 83 8.18 -0.31 8.03
N ASP A 84 7.15 -1.11 8.31
CA ASP A 84 6.78 -2.23 7.45
C ASP A 84 5.95 -1.75 6.26
N PHE A 85 6.61 -1.30 5.20
CA PHE A 85 5.97 -0.81 3.99
C PHE A 85 5.10 -1.86 3.29
N ASN A 86 5.30 -3.16 3.54
CA ASN A 86 4.43 -4.21 3.03
C ASN A 86 3.08 -4.27 3.76
N SER A 87 2.97 -3.67 4.93
CA SER A 87 1.74 -3.61 5.71
C SER A 87 0.87 -2.41 5.42
N ILE A 88 1.30 -1.52 4.53
CA ILE A 88 0.54 -0.31 4.18
C ILE A 88 -0.85 -0.69 3.67
N ALA A 89 -1.87 -0.06 4.25
CA ALA A 89 -3.25 -0.15 3.80
C ALA A 89 -3.86 1.24 3.69
N GLU A 90 -4.66 1.43 2.65
CA GLU A 90 -5.47 2.62 2.42
C GLU A 90 -6.94 2.21 2.34
N GLY A 91 -7.81 2.97 2.93
CA GLY A 91 -9.24 2.77 2.93
C GLY A 91 -9.90 3.89 3.71
N ASN A 92 -10.39 3.61 4.90
CA ASN A 92 -10.91 4.62 5.82
C ASN A 92 -9.77 5.29 6.61
N GLY A 93 -8.74 5.76 5.91
CA GLY A 93 -7.50 6.30 6.43
C GLY A 93 -6.28 5.57 5.87
N ARG A 94 -5.10 5.98 6.28
CA ARG A 94 -3.81 5.37 5.92
C ARG A 94 -3.22 4.67 7.13
N SER A 95 -2.83 3.42 7.01
CA SER A 95 -2.27 2.65 8.11
C SER A 95 -0.97 1.94 7.73
N ILE A 96 -0.10 1.77 8.72
CA ILE A 96 1.15 1.03 8.59
C ILE A 96 1.48 0.35 9.91
N ARG A 97 2.22 -0.75 9.83
CA ARG A 97 2.82 -1.41 10.98
C ARG A 97 4.24 -0.90 11.20
N VAL A 98 4.55 -0.57 12.42
CA VAL A 98 5.88 -0.15 12.87
C VAL A 98 6.49 -1.29 13.66
N LEU A 99 7.54 -1.89 13.15
CA LEU A 99 8.27 -3.00 13.78
C LEU A 99 9.25 -2.46 14.81
N ILE A 100 9.35 -3.13 15.93
CA ILE A 100 10.23 -2.75 17.05
C ILE A 100 11.38 -3.74 17.16
N ASN A 101 12.60 -3.23 17.30
CA ASN A 101 13.81 -4.02 17.50
C ASN A 101 14.07 -5.10 16.43
N GLY A 102 13.59 -4.88 15.21
CA GLY A 102 13.72 -5.85 14.12
C GLY A 102 12.90 -7.12 14.29
N ASP A 103 12.01 -7.22 15.28
CA ASP A 103 11.17 -8.38 15.54
C ASP A 103 9.75 -8.16 14.98
N SER A 104 9.31 -9.03 14.09
CA SER A 104 7.99 -8.96 13.48
C SER A 104 6.81 -9.17 14.44
N ASN A 105 7.05 -9.74 15.61
CA ASN A 105 6.06 -9.92 16.68
C ASN A 105 5.93 -8.69 17.57
N LEU A 106 6.95 -7.83 17.59
CA LEU A 106 6.97 -6.59 18.33
C LEU A 106 6.59 -5.44 17.41
N TYR A 107 5.35 -5.01 17.42
CA TYR A 107 4.90 -3.93 16.54
C TYR A 107 3.82 -3.05 17.17
N ILE A 108 3.73 -1.84 16.66
CA ILE A 108 2.55 -0.99 16.78
C ILE A 108 1.93 -0.80 15.40
N SER A 109 0.62 -0.75 15.35
CA SER A 109 -0.14 -0.38 14.14
C SER A 109 -0.63 1.05 14.31
N VAL A 110 -0.20 1.94 13.42
CA VAL A 110 -0.63 3.34 13.42
C VAL A 110 -1.58 3.59 12.27
N LYS A 111 -2.60 4.40 12.52
CA LYS A 111 -3.57 4.81 11.52
C LYS A 111 -3.68 6.32 11.51
N TYR A 112 -3.62 6.90 10.32
CA TYR A 112 -3.88 8.31 10.05
C TYR A 112 -5.22 8.47 9.38
N ILE A 113 -5.97 9.48 9.80
CA ILE A 113 -7.22 9.91 9.16
C ILE A 113 -7.08 11.36 8.71
N PHE A 114 -7.79 11.71 7.65
CA PHE A 114 -7.81 13.07 7.13
C PHE A 114 -8.97 13.85 7.76
N VAL A 115 -8.63 14.80 8.62
CA VAL A 115 -9.59 15.61 9.38
C VAL A 115 -9.16 17.07 9.33
N ASN A 116 -10.11 17.98 9.15
CA ASN A 116 -9.84 19.43 9.11
C ASN A 116 -8.68 19.82 8.17
N ASN A 117 -8.67 19.19 6.99
CA ASN A 117 -7.68 19.44 5.93
C ASN A 117 -6.23 19.04 6.28
N ARG A 118 -6.04 18.13 7.24
CA ARG A 118 -4.74 17.57 7.61
C ARG A 118 -4.83 16.10 8.01
N TRP A 119 -3.72 15.40 7.92
CA TRP A 119 -3.60 14.04 8.41
C TRP A 119 -3.30 14.05 9.91
N GLU A 120 -4.10 13.30 10.67
CA GLU A 120 -3.93 13.15 12.12
C GLU A 120 -3.85 11.68 12.50
N MET A 121 -2.94 11.34 13.41
CA MET A 121 -2.87 9.99 13.97
C MET A 121 -4.12 9.72 14.81
N SER A 122 -4.88 8.68 14.45
CA SER A 122 -6.19 8.37 15.04
C SER A 122 -6.17 7.15 15.93
N VAL A 123 -5.54 6.07 15.46
CA VAL A 123 -5.57 4.77 16.14
C VAL A 123 -4.15 4.25 16.29
N LEU A 124 -3.88 3.73 17.47
CA LEU A 124 -2.64 3.07 17.83
C LEU A 124 -2.95 1.75 18.51
N VAL A 125 -2.50 0.66 17.94
CA VAL A 125 -2.66 -0.69 18.50
C VAL A 125 -1.29 -1.31 18.64
N SER A 126 -0.94 -1.77 19.85
CA SER A 126 0.31 -2.49 20.12
C SER A 126 0.07 -4.00 20.06
N SER A 127 1.06 -4.74 19.57
CA SER A 127 1.05 -6.20 19.69
C SER A 127 1.09 -6.63 21.15
N TYR A 128 0.55 -7.82 21.43
CA TYR A 128 0.56 -8.38 22.78
C TYR A 128 1.99 -8.58 23.31
N GLU A 129 2.89 -9.07 22.44
CA GLU A 129 4.28 -9.29 22.78
C GLU A 129 5.01 -7.99 23.14
N LEU A 130 4.71 -6.90 22.44
CA LEU A 130 5.26 -5.58 22.77
C LEU A 130 4.74 -5.08 24.13
N GLN A 131 3.44 -5.22 24.41
CA GLN A 131 2.86 -4.85 25.69
C GLN A 131 3.54 -5.61 26.83
N LYS A 132 3.69 -6.92 26.68
CA LYS A 132 4.37 -7.78 27.66
C LYS A 132 5.84 -7.38 27.86
N LEU A 133 6.56 -7.02 26.81
CA LEU A 133 7.94 -6.55 26.87
C LEU A 133 8.05 -5.26 27.71
N LEU A 134 7.13 -4.33 27.52
CA LEU A 134 7.09 -3.06 28.23
C LEU A 134 6.76 -3.25 29.71
N GLU A 135 5.80 -4.13 30.06
CA GLU A 135 5.42 -4.45 31.43
C GLU A 135 6.54 -5.14 32.23
N THR A 136 7.40 -5.90 31.56
CA THR A 136 8.49 -6.63 32.23
C THR A 136 9.64 -5.71 32.67
N LYS A 137 9.67 -4.47 32.20
CA LYS A 137 10.71 -3.48 32.52
C LYS A 137 10.31 -2.43 33.57
N GLU A 138 9.05 -2.41 34.01
CA GLU A 138 8.60 -1.63 35.16
C GLU A 138 8.95 -2.38 36.45
#